data_4bc18405ef53abac06efad3b989e6b2c
#
_entry.id   4bc18405ef53abac06efad3b989e6b2c
#
_cell.length_a   1.000
_cell.length_b   1.000
_cell.length_c   1.000
_cell.angle_alpha   90.00
_cell.angle_beta   90.00
_cell.angle_gamma   90.00
#
_symmetry.space_group_name_H-M   'P 1'
#
loop_
_entity.id
_entity.type
_entity.pdbx_description
1 polymer ?
#
loop_
_entity_poly.entity_id
_entity_poly.type
_entity_poly.pdbx_seq_one_letter_code
_entity_poly.pdbx_strand_id
1 'polypeptide(L)'
;DWHDDVCKLLAQKKSAKRETALMIIENQGADAYRTELEKAYATEKSDKLKSKISELLGSEAKPAEISDEDLVTALTKGTKSKKVLWLFEQPFAPVHFTDDTATEDIYLQALLLTYANADEGTLPPGGKTLAQKLKADELETFALEVLSRWLEKGAEAKTKWTMYFAAIYGGDEAINCLTDYIKEWSKQSLNMRVALAVKAVNAVALNGSSYALMTVDNISRKYKSRAVRAAAVDALANAAKQLGLTTQELADKIVPDMGFDEKMCRTFDFGSRKFSVYLTPQLDIEIFEGEKKLKNLPKRGVNDDPALAEKATADFKEMKKQMKTVIGAQKQRLEYVLMLDRKWSAEAWKALFVKNPLMHCFAIGLIWGIYENGYLKTSFRYLDDGSFTNSDDDEIELSEVMQIGLVHPLELTEHEKEAWLEQLDDYDIIQPFDQLRRKVYKVAESDKNKTACEIFKNTEITNTTLVNR
;
A
#
# COMPACT_ATOMS: atom_id res chain seq x y z
N ASP A 1 -21.51 29.27 -27.09
CA ASP A 1 -21.25 27.84 -27.23
C ASP A 1 -20.14 27.46 -26.25
N TRP A 2 -20.37 26.45 -25.44
CA TRP A 2 -19.42 26.05 -24.38
C TRP A 2 -18.03 25.70 -24.93
N HIS A 3 -17.98 25.12 -26.12
CA HIS A 3 -16.73 24.78 -26.80
C HIS A 3 -15.89 26.03 -27.07
N ASP A 4 -16.47 27.08 -27.61
CA ASP A 4 -15.77 28.34 -27.92
C ASP A 4 -15.24 29.02 -26.65
N ASP A 5 -15.98 28.94 -25.55
CA ASP A 5 -15.57 29.55 -24.28
C ASP A 5 -14.41 28.80 -23.63
N VAL A 6 -14.38 27.47 -23.75
CA VAL A 6 -13.26 26.63 -23.28
C VAL A 6 -12.01 26.92 -24.15
N CYS A 7 -12.14 27.04 -25.44
CA CYS A 7 -11.04 27.40 -26.34
C CYS A 7 -10.50 28.81 -26.05
N LYS A 8 -11.35 29.79 -25.75
CA LYS A 8 -10.94 31.12 -25.28
C LYS A 8 -10.21 31.07 -23.93
N LEU A 9 -10.65 30.21 -23.02
CA LEU A 9 -9.96 29.98 -21.74
C LEU A 9 -8.57 29.36 -21.93
N LEU A 10 -8.44 28.39 -22.84
CA LEU A 10 -7.18 27.73 -23.16
C LEU A 10 -6.15 28.71 -23.76
N ALA A 11 -6.61 29.71 -24.51
CA ALA A 11 -5.76 30.75 -25.10
C ALA A 11 -5.35 31.89 -24.16
N GLN A 12 -5.79 31.90 -22.90
CA GLN A 12 -5.52 32.98 -21.94
C GLN A 12 -4.06 33.01 -21.49
N LYS A 13 -3.53 34.23 -21.22
CA LYS A 13 -2.14 34.41 -20.72
C LYS A 13 -1.92 33.85 -19.30
N LYS A 14 -2.94 33.82 -18.43
CA LYS A 14 -2.85 33.32 -17.05
C LYS A 14 -2.86 31.79 -17.04
N SER A 15 -1.83 31.17 -16.49
CA SER A 15 -1.71 29.70 -16.40
C SER A 15 -2.89 29.03 -15.69
N ALA A 16 -3.40 29.61 -14.61
CA ALA A 16 -4.56 29.10 -13.88
C ALA A 16 -5.84 28.99 -14.76
N LYS A 17 -6.04 29.91 -15.69
CA LYS A 17 -7.19 29.83 -16.62
C LYS A 17 -7.02 28.73 -17.65
N ARG A 18 -5.79 28.53 -18.17
CA ARG A 18 -5.49 27.42 -19.07
C ARG A 18 -5.61 26.07 -18.36
N GLU A 19 -5.18 26.00 -17.11
CA GLU A 19 -5.35 24.79 -16.28
C GLU A 19 -6.84 24.45 -16.09
N THR A 20 -7.68 25.44 -15.80
CA THR A 20 -9.14 25.25 -15.72
C THR A 20 -9.71 24.74 -17.07
N ALA A 21 -9.26 25.30 -18.20
CA ALA A 21 -9.67 24.83 -19.51
C ALA A 21 -9.31 23.36 -19.75
N LEU A 22 -8.08 22.96 -19.39
CA LEU A 22 -7.63 21.56 -19.52
C LEU A 22 -8.43 20.60 -18.63
N MET A 23 -8.81 21.01 -17.41
CA MET A 23 -9.68 20.21 -16.54
C MET A 23 -11.08 20.03 -17.15
N ILE A 24 -11.63 21.06 -17.79
CA ILE A 24 -12.93 20.97 -18.47
C ILE A 24 -12.82 20.03 -19.66
N ILE A 25 -11.78 20.14 -20.48
CA ILE A 25 -11.52 19.29 -21.65
C ILE A 25 -11.36 17.83 -21.23
N GLU A 26 -10.65 17.56 -20.14
CA GLU A 26 -10.48 16.23 -19.57
C GLU A 26 -11.83 15.58 -19.22
N ASN A 27 -12.76 16.34 -18.63
CA ASN A 27 -14.07 15.85 -18.25
C ASN A 27 -15.06 15.71 -19.45
N GLN A 28 -14.86 16.48 -20.51
CA GLN A 28 -15.74 16.46 -21.68
C GLN A 28 -15.27 15.52 -22.80
N GLY A 29 -14.01 15.07 -22.72
CA GLY A 29 -13.36 14.29 -23.77
C GLY A 29 -12.48 15.15 -24.66
N ALA A 30 -11.22 14.77 -24.80
CA ALA A 30 -10.18 15.54 -25.49
C ALA A 30 -10.34 15.58 -27.03
N ASP A 31 -11.02 14.60 -27.61
CA ASP A 31 -11.15 14.45 -29.07
C ASP A 31 -11.80 15.65 -29.71
N ALA A 32 -12.81 16.23 -29.08
CA ALA A 32 -13.52 17.43 -29.60
C ALA A 32 -12.64 18.70 -29.62
N TYR A 33 -11.52 18.71 -28.88
CA TYR A 33 -10.61 19.85 -28.71
C TYR A 33 -9.21 19.58 -29.27
N ARG A 34 -9.03 18.51 -30.05
CA ARG A 34 -7.72 18.02 -30.48
C ARG A 34 -6.90 19.09 -31.20
N THR A 35 -7.50 19.82 -32.12
CA THR A 35 -6.84 20.88 -32.91
C THR A 35 -6.36 22.04 -32.02
N GLU A 36 -7.16 22.42 -31.02
CA GLU A 36 -6.87 23.51 -30.11
C GLU A 36 -5.77 23.09 -29.11
N LEU A 37 -5.82 21.83 -28.66
CA LEU A 37 -4.78 21.25 -27.81
C LEU A 37 -3.42 21.16 -28.51
N GLU A 38 -3.38 20.79 -29.80
CA GLU A 38 -2.14 20.78 -30.61
C GLU A 38 -1.54 22.17 -30.75
N LYS A 39 -2.37 23.20 -31.03
CA LYS A 39 -1.95 24.61 -31.06
C LYS A 39 -1.44 25.08 -29.68
N ALA A 40 -2.15 24.74 -28.63
CA ALA A 40 -1.77 25.09 -27.26
C ALA A 40 -0.45 24.40 -26.88
N TYR A 41 -0.23 23.14 -27.22
CA TYR A 41 1.01 22.40 -26.98
C TYR A 41 2.22 23.08 -27.61
N ALA A 42 2.09 23.55 -28.85
CA ALA A 42 3.19 24.22 -29.57
C ALA A 42 3.61 25.56 -28.94
N THR A 43 2.70 26.24 -28.24
CA THR A 43 2.93 27.60 -27.69
C THR A 43 3.05 27.63 -26.18
N GLU A 44 2.73 26.55 -25.47
CA GLU A 44 2.74 26.47 -24.00
C GLU A 44 4.18 26.52 -23.45
N LYS A 45 4.39 27.40 -22.46
CA LYS A 45 5.68 27.61 -21.80
C LYS A 45 5.79 26.93 -20.45
N SER A 46 4.66 26.49 -19.89
CA SER A 46 4.62 25.78 -18.61
C SER A 46 4.77 24.29 -18.88
N ASP A 47 5.83 23.69 -18.40
CA ASP A 47 6.08 22.24 -18.57
C ASP A 47 4.94 21.40 -17.98
N LYS A 48 4.34 21.83 -16.86
CA LYS A 48 3.18 21.21 -16.23
C LYS A 48 1.96 21.17 -17.18
N LEU A 49 1.60 22.30 -17.76
CA LEU A 49 0.46 22.39 -18.68
C LEU A 49 0.77 21.69 -20.00
N LYS A 50 2.01 21.74 -20.47
CA LYS A 50 2.45 21.04 -21.66
C LYS A 50 2.35 19.52 -21.53
N SER A 51 2.75 18.96 -20.37
CA SER A 51 2.58 17.53 -20.03
C SER A 51 1.11 17.14 -19.98
N LYS A 52 0.25 17.98 -19.37
CA LYS A 52 -1.21 17.73 -19.32
C LYS A 52 -1.85 17.75 -20.72
N ILE A 53 -1.45 18.67 -21.59
CA ILE A 53 -1.92 18.73 -22.96
C ILE A 53 -1.47 17.48 -23.74
N SER A 54 -0.24 17.03 -23.56
CA SER A 54 0.30 15.82 -24.17
C SER A 54 -0.49 14.57 -23.75
N GLU A 55 -0.81 14.46 -22.46
CA GLU A 55 -1.63 13.39 -21.90
C GLU A 55 -3.03 13.36 -22.56
N LEU A 56 -3.67 14.52 -22.67
CA LEU A 56 -4.99 14.66 -23.30
C LEU A 56 -4.98 14.35 -24.81
N LEU A 57 -3.89 14.62 -25.51
CA LEU A 57 -3.73 14.30 -26.92
C LEU A 57 -3.50 12.80 -27.18
N GLY A 58 -3.28 12.01 -26.12
CA GLY A 58 -2.98 10.57 -26.26
C GLY A 58 -1.68 10.30 -27.03
N SER A 59 -0.91 11.35 -27.30
CA SER A 59 0.42 11.21 -27.85
C SER A 59 1.36 10.92 -26.69
N GLU A 60 2.01 9.77 -26.72
CA GLU A 60 3.34 9.65 -26.14
C GLU A 60 4.25 10.65 -26.92
N ALA A 61 4.09 11.93 -26.63
CA ALA A 61 5.12 12.88 -26.96
C ALA A 61 6.29 12.46 -26.12
N LYS A 62 7.22 11.67 -26.71
CA LYS A 62 8.56 11.51 -26.15
C LYS A 62 9.03 12.93 -25.88
N PRO A 63 9.32 13.31 -24.62
CA PRO A 63 10.03 14.55 -24.37
C PRO A 63 11.24 14.51 -25.29
N ALA A 64 11.58 15.61 -25.97
CA ALA A 64 12.85 15.67 -26.67
C ALA A 64 13.90 15.13 -25.69
N GLU A 65 14.64 14.11 -26.10
CA GLU A 65 15.64 13.45 -25.27
C GLU A 65 16.70 14.52 -24.91
N ILE A 66 16.45 15.23 -23.79
CA ILE A 66 17.47 16.09 -23.20
C ILE A 66 18.51 15.12 -22.67
N SER A 67 19.77 15.26 -23.08
CA SER A 67 20.84 14.44 -22.55
C SER A 67 20.89 14.62 -21.02
N ASP A 68 21.31 13.58 -20.29
CA ASP A 68 21.36 13.67 -18.81
C ASP A 68 22.32 14.76 -18.35
N GLU A 69 23.40 14.98 -19.07
CA GLU A 69 24.38 16.06 -18.82
C GLU A 69 23.70 17.41 -18.95
N ASP A 70 22.88 17.62 -19.97
CA ASP A 70 22.11 18.84 -20.16
C ASP A 70 21.08 19.04 -19.06
N LEU A 71 20.41 17.96 -18.63
CA LEU A 71 19.43 17.97 -17.53
C LEU A 71 20.14 18.32 -16.21
N VAL A 72 21.24 17.66 -15.88
CA VAL A 72 22.03 17.93 -14.67
C VAL A 72 22.51 19.39 -14.68
N THR A 73 23.08 19.85 -15.80
CA THR A 73 23.56 21.24 -15.97
C THR A 73 22.41 22.24 -15.80
N ALA A 74 21.25 22.00 -16.41
CA ALA A 74 20.09 22.89 -16.32
C ALA A 74 19.53 22.99 -14.89
N LEU A 75 19.51 21.87 -14.15
CA LEU A 75 19.02 21.80 -12.77
C LEU A 75 19.97 22.47 -11.78
N THR A 76 21.29 22.33 -11.96
CA THR A 76 22.31 22.81 -11.00
C THR A 76 22.82 24.20 -11.31
N LYS A 77 22.46 24.80 -12.46
CA LYS A 77 22.95 26.13 -12.92
C LYS A 77 22.66 27.24 -11.91
N GLY A 78 23.72 27.97 -11.54
CA GLY A 78 23.66 29.17 -10.71
C GLY A 78 23.38 28.87 -9.24
N THR A 79 22.38 29.55 -8.63
CA THR A 79 22.06 29.42 -7.20
C THR A 79 21.02 28.30 -6.89
N LYS A 80 20.61 27.53 -7.89
CA LYS A 80 19.56 26.50 -7.72
C LYS A 80 19.99 25.42 -6.74
N SER A 81 21.22 24.99 -6.76
CA SER A 81 21.79 23.98 -5.85
C SER A 81 21.68 24.33 -4.37
N LYS A 82 21.58 25.63 -4.02
CA LYS A 82 21.47 26.06 -2.61
C LYS A 82 20.31 25.40 -1.87
N LYS A 83 19.26 24.96 -2.57
CA LYS A 83 18.11 24.27 -1.95
C LYS A 83 18.47 22.92 -1.32
N VAL A 84 19.51 22.25 -1.82
CA VAL A 84 19.89 20.89 -1.43
C VAL A 84 21.27 20.82 -0.77
N LEU A 85 22.11 21.87 -0.86
CA LEU A 85 23.49 21.86 -0.34
C LEU A 85 23.60 21.55 1.15
N TRP A 86 22.58 21.87 1.93
CA TRP A 86 22.54 21.55 3.36
C TRP A 86 22.56 20.03 3.66
N LEU A 87 22.20 19.20 2.68
CA LEU A 87 22.33 17.73 2.78
C LEU A 87 23.78 17.28 2.55
N PHE A 88 24.59 18.06 1.85
CA PHE A 88 25.97 17.73 1.47
C PHE A 88 27.00 18.36 2.43
N GLU A 89 26.59 18.81 3.62
CA GLU A 89 27.51 19.26 4.68
C GLU A 89 28.42 18.13 5.18
N GLN A 90 27.93 16.89 5.05
CA GLN A 90 28.71 15.66 5.27
C GLN A 90 28.62 14.80 3.99
N PRO A 91 29.66 14.03 3.65
CA PRO A 91 29.63 13.15 2.48
C PRO A 91 28.55 12.08 2.66
N PHE A 92 27.96 11.67 1.55
CA PHE A 92 27.09 10.48 1.50
C PHE A 92 27.95 9.22 1.25
N ALA A 93 27.36 8.05 1.53
CA ALA A 93 27.90 6.81 1.02
C ALA A 93 28.00 6.88 -0.52
N PRO A 94 29.01 6.26 -1.14
CA PRO A 94 29.14 6.25 -2.60
C PRO A 94 27.89 5.68 -3.28
N VAL A 95 27.45 6.34 -4.34
CA VAL A 95 26.38 5.88 -5.21
C VAL A 95 26.96 5.71 -6.63
N HIS A 96 26.67 4.57 -7.26
CA HIS A 96 27.17 4.25 -8.59
C HIS A 96 26.03 4.18 -9.60
N PHE A 97 26.40 4.42 -10.86
CA PHE A 97 25.54 4.10 -11.98
C PHE A 97 25.44 2.57 -12.16
N THR A 98 24.48 2.15 -12.96
CA THR A 98 24.26 0.72 -13.27
C THR A 98 25.44 0.06 -14.00
N ASP A 99 26.37 0.84 -14.55
CA ASP A 99 27.61 0.39 -15.18
C ASP A 99 28.82 0.37 -14.24
N ASP A 100 28.61 0.47 -12.92
CA ASP A 100 29.61 0.51 -11.86
C ASP A 100 30.47 1.81 -11.80
N THR A 101 30.19 2.82 -12.62
CA THR A 101 30.87 4.11 -12.50
C THR A 101 30.32 4.92 -11.32
N ALA A 102 31.21 5.55 -10.55
CA ALA A 102 30.80 6.37 -9.40
C ALA A 102 30.12 7.67 -9.85
N THR A 103 29.07 8.07 -9.14
CA THR A 103 28.42 9.36 -9.37
C THR A 103 29.20 10.49 -8.70
N GLU A 104 29.15 11.68 -9.29
CA GLU A 104 29.56 12.90 -8.63
C GLU A 104 28.42 13.52 -7.83
N ASP A 105 28.73 14.26 -6.76
CA ASP A 105 27.72 14.96 -5.94
C ASP A 105 26.76 15.82 -6.76
N ILE A 106 27.24 16.42 -7.85
CA ILE A 106 26.43 17.28 -8.72
C ILE A 106 25.27 16.49 -9.37
N TYR A 107 25.46 15.21 -9.67
CA TYR A 107 24.41 14.35 -10.20
C TYR A 107 23.34 14.08 -9.13
N LEU A 108 23.76 13.73 -7.91
CA LEU A 108 22.85 13.51 -6.77
C LEU A 108 22.10 14.80 -6.39
N GLN A 109 22.79 15.95 -6.45
CA GLN A 109 22.15 17.26 -6.27
C GLN A 109 21.08 17.52 -7.34
N ALA A 110 21.36 17.22 -8.61
CA ALA A 110 20.39 17.36 -9.68
C ALA A 110 19.16 16.48 -9.46
N LEU A 111 19.36 15.21 -9.07
CA LEU A 111 18.29 14.30 -8.72
C LEU A 111 17.41 14.88 -7.60
N LEU A 112 18.00 15.33 -6.50
CA LEU A 112 17.26 15.93 -5.38
C LEU A 112 16.54 17.23 -5.78
N LEU A 113 17.15 18.05 -6.66
CA LEU A 113 16.55 19.28 -7.15
C LEU A 113 15.29 19.06 -7.99
N THR A 114 15.14 17.91 -8.68
CA THR A 114 13.89 17.57 -9.35
C THR A 114 12.73 17.54 -8.35
N TYR A 115 12.92 16.92 -7.18
CA TYR A 115 11.93 16.84 -6.10
C TYR A 115 11.75 18.16 -5.36
N ALA A 116 12.85 18.89 -5.12
CA ALA A 116 12.80 20.20 -4.46
C ALA A 116 12.09 21.28 -5.27
N ASN A 117 11.93 21.09 -6.58
CA ASN A 117 11.24 21.99 -7.49
C ASN A 117 9.91 21.44 -8.00
N ALA A 118 9.58 20.18 -7.71
CA ALA A 118 8.31 19.58 -8.11
C ALA A 118 7.12 20.18 -7.36
N ASP A 119 5.97 20.15 -8.00
CA ASP A 119 4.71 20.38 -7.31
C ASP A 119 4.49 19.29 -6.25
N GLU A 120 3.93 19.69 -5.12
CA GLU A 120 3.74 18.79 -4.01
C GLU A 120 2.85 17.59 -4.37
N GLY A 121 3.31 16.39 -4.05
CA GLY A 121 2.58 15.16 -4.33
C GLY A 121 2.66 14.69 -5.79
N THR A 122 3.57 15.23 -6.59
CA THR A 122 3.81 14.79 -7.96
C THR A 122 5.15 14.07 -8.10
N LEU A 123 5.21 13.14 -9.06
CA LEU A 123 6.46 12.47 -9.46
C LEU A 123 7.14 13.31 -10.55
N PRO A 124 8.31 13.90 -10.30
CA PRO A 124 9.01 14.65 -11.32
C PRO A 124 9.57 13.71 -12.41
N PRO A 125 9.22 13.89 -13.70
CA PRO A 125 9.70 13.01 -14.77
C PRO A 125 11.24 12.94 -14.85
N GLY A 126 11.92 14.10 -14.74
CA GLY A 126 13.38 14.15 -14.71
C GLY A 126 13.99 13.39 -13.51
N GLY A 127 13.31 13.37 -12.36
CA GLY A 127 13.75 12.60 -11.19
C GLY A 127 13.76 11.10 -11.45
N LYS A 128 12.72 10.58 -12.10
CA LYS A 128 12.65 9.17 -12.50
C LYS A 128 13.76 8.81 -13.49
N THR A 129 13.98 9.64 -14.50
CA THR A 129 15.03 9.44 -15.51
C THR A 129 16.42 9.35 -14.89
N LEU A 130 16.76 10.29 -13.98
CA LEU A 130 18.06 10.26 -13.29
C LEU A 130 18.18 9.06 -12.34
N ALA A 131 17.14 8.75 -11.58
CA ALA A 131 17.16 7.66 -10.61
C ALA A 131 17.31 6.26 -11.25
N GLN A 132 16.71 6.03 -12.42
CA GLN A 132 16.78 4.73 -13.13
C GLN A 132 18.19 4.35 -13.59
N LYS A 133 19.13 5.29 -13.61
CA LYS A 133 20.51 5.03 -13.99
C LYS A 133 21.40 4.64 -12.82
N LEU A 134 20.89 4.76 -11.60
CA LEU A 134 21.63 4.44 -10.38
C LEU A 134 21.36 3.00 -9.96
N LYS A 135 22.30 2.40 -9.25
CA LYS A 135 22.09 1.11 -8.59
C LYS A 135 21.00 1.25 -7.54
N ALA A 136 20.02 0.38 -7.62
CA ALA A 136 18.80 0.50 -6.81
C ALA A 136 19.04 0.41 -5.30
N ASP A 137 19.92 -0.47 -4.85
CA ASP A 137 20.29 -0.68 -3.45
C ASP A 137 21.07 0.51 -2.87
N GLU A 138 21.98 1.10 -3.65
CA GLU A 138 22.73 2.27 -3.25
C GLU A 138 21.84 3.53 -3.25
N LEU A 139 20.91 3.65 -4.21
CA LEU A 139 19.91 4.72 -4.24
C LEU A 139 18.96 4.62 -3.03
N GLU A 140 18.58 3.40 -2.63
CA GLU A 140 17.76 3.16 -1.44
C GLU A 140 18.49 3.65 -0.18
N THR A 141 19.76 3.28 -0.01
CA THR A 141 20.61 3.73 1.09
C THR A 141 20.75 5.26 1.10
N PHE A 142 20.99 5.88 -0.07
CA PHE A 142 21.05 7.32 -0.20
C PHE A 142 19.74 8.01 0.19
N ALA A 143 18.60 7.46 -0.22
CA ALA A 143 17.28 8.02 0.10
C ALA A 143 16.97 7.95 1.59
N LEU A 144 17.35 6.86 2.26
CA LEU A 144 17.23 6.72 3.71
C LEU A 144 18.13 7.72 4.45
N GLU A 145 19.33 7.95 3.98
CA GLU A 145 20.24 8.92 4.58
C GLU A 145 19.73 10.35 4.39
N VAL A 146 19.17 10.69 3.22
CA VAL A 146 18.47 11.96 2.98
C VAL A 146 17.33 12.18 3.96
N LEU A 147 16.53 11.13 4.23
CA LEU A 147 15.45 11.18 5.21
C LEU A 147 15.98 11.41 6.63
N SER A 148 17.01 10.66 7.04
CA SER A 148 17.62 10.79 8.37
C SER A 148 18.15 12.20 8.62
N ARG A 149 18.92 12.76 7.69
CA ARG A 149 19.46 14.12 7.77
C ARG A 149 18.36 15.19 7.89
N TRP A 150 17.25 15.00 7.18
CA TRP A 150 16.10 15.89 7.28
C TRP A 150 15.40 15.81 8.64
N LEU A 151 15.23 14.59 9.17
CA LEU A 151 14.62 14.34 10.47
C LEU A 151 15.50 14.90 11.61
N GLU A 152 16.81 14.68 11.57
CA GLU A 152 17.78 15.22 12.52
C GLU A 152 17.78 16.75 12.55
N LYS A 153 17.57 17.39 11.39
CA LYS A 153 17.42 18.84 11.26
C LYS A 153 16.04 19.35 11.72
N GLY A 154 15.23 18.50 12.34
CA GLY A 154 13.95 18.86 12.92
C GLY A 154 12.77 18.80 11.96
N ALA A 155 12.88 18.10 10.82
CA ALA A 155 11.84 17.90 9.83
C ALA A 155 11.16 19.21 9.40
N GLU A 156 11.95 20.16 8.90
CA GLU A 156 11.44 21.47 8.51
C GLU A 156 10.43 21.39 7.36
N ALA A 157 9.27 22.04 7.51
CA ALA A 157 8.19 22.01 6.52
C ALA A 157 8.58 22.58 5.14
N LYS A 158 9.54 23.50 5.08
CA LYS A 158 10.04 24.08 3.80
C LYS A 158 10.82 23.09 2.95
N THR A 159 11.39 22.05 3.57
CA THR A 159 12.18 20.99 2.92
C THR A 159 11.45 19.62 2.95
N LYS A 160 10.13 19.62 3.12
CA LYS A 160 9.29 18.40 3.15
C LYS A 160 9.36 17.55 1.87
N TRP A 161 9.89 18.08 0.77
CA TRP A 161 10.13 17.32 -0.44
C TRP A 161 11.06 16.11 -0.21
N THR A 162 11.94 16.17 0.81
CA THR A 162 12.81 15.05 1.19
C THR A 162 12.04 13.79 1.54
N MET A 163 10.89 13.91 2.24
CA MET A 163 10.09 12.72 2.56
C MET A 163 9.41 12.11 1.32
N TYR A 164 9.08 12.91 0.29
CA TYR A 164 8.56 12.36 -0.97
C TYR A 164 9.65 11.58 -1.71
N PHE A 165 10.85 12.14 -1.79
CA PHE A 165 12.02 11.45 -2.36
C PHE A 165 12.29 10.13 -1.62
N ALA A 166 12.37 10.18 -0.29
CA ALA A 166 12.64 8.99 0.52
C ALA A 166 11.51 7.96 0.44
N ALA A 167 10.25 8.38 0.42
CA ALA A 167 9.13 7.45 0.27
C ALA A 167 9.19 6.69 -1.07
N ILE A 168 9.70 7.30 -2.13
CA ILE A 168 9.76 6.69 -3.46
C ILE A 168 10.96 5.74 -3.59
N TYR A 169 12.12 6.12 -3.07
CA TYR A 169 13.38 5.39 -3.31
C TYR A 169 13.94 4.67 -2.09
N GLY A 170 13.53 4.99 -0.88
CA GLY A 170 14.07 4.44 0.37
C GLY A 170 13.42 3.15 0.84
N GLY A 171 12.74 2.42 -0.07
CA GLY A 171 12.16 1.11 0.20
C GLY A 171 11.16 1.09 1.35
N ASP A 172 10.91 -0.10 1.85
CA ASP A 172 9.96 -0.32 2.95
C ASP A 172 10.45 0.26 4.28
N GLU A 173 11.75 0.42 4.46
CA GLU A 173 12.33 1.04 5.65
C GLU A 173 11.96 2.52 5.73
N ALA A 174 11.99 3.25 4.62
CA ALA A 174 11.52 4.64 4.58
C ALA A 174 10.03 4.74 4.87
N ILE A 175 9.21 3.81 4.33
CA ILE A 175 7.77 3.73 4.61
C ILE A 175 7.50 3.51 6.09
N ASN A 176 8.24 2.61 6.74
CA ASN A 176 8.12 2.35 8.17
C ASN A 176 8.54 3.56 9.01
N CYS A 177 9.68 4.17 8.68
CA CYS A 177 10.17 5.38 9.35
C CYS A 177 9.13 6.51 9.27
N LEU A 178 8.63 6.81 8.07
CA LEU A 178 7.60 7.84 7.88
C LEU A 178 6.30 7.50 8.63
N THR A 179 5.91 6.23 8.69
CA THR A 179 4.71 5.78 9.41
C THR A 179 4.83 6.02 10.92
N ASP A 180 5.99 5.77 11.51
CA ASP A 180 6.27 6.05 12.92
C ASP A 180 6.19 7.56 13.19
N TYR A 181 6.74 8.39 12.31
CA TYR A 181 6.63 9.86 12.42
C TYR A 181 5.20 10.37 12.18
N ILE A 182 4.44 9.79 11.25
CA ILE A 182 3.00 10.10 11.09
C ILE A 182 2.26 9.86 12.41
N LYS A 183 2.54 8.74 13.08
CA LYS A 183 1.95 8.39 14.37
C LYS A 183 2.34 9.38 15.46
N GLU A 184 3.60 9.80 15.52
CA GLU A 184 4.10 10.78 16.47
C GLU A 184 3.51 12.16 16.21
N TRP A 185 3.63 12.68 14.98
CA TRP A 185 3.15 14.02 14.62
C TRP A 185 1.63 14.13 14.71
N SER A 186 0.88 13.06 14.50
CA SER A 186 -0.56 13.05 14.66
C SER A 186 -1.04 13.22 16.10
N LYS A 187 -0.18 12.96 17.10
CA LYS A 187 -0.48 13.14 18.53
C LYS A 187 -0.17 14.54 19.03
N GLN A 188 0.65 15.30 18.32
CA GLN A 188 1.06 16.62 18.73
C GLN A 188 -0.08 17.62 18.46
N SER A 189 -0.42 18.42 19.48
CA SER A 189 -1.50 19.41 19.41
C SER A 189 -1.17 20.64 18.53
N LEU A 190 0.07 20.78 18.10
CA LEU A 190 0.51 21.86 17.21
C LEU A 190 0.09 21.55 15.76
N ASN A 191 -0.78 22.39 15.20
CA ASN A 191 -1.30 22.24 13.83
C ASN A 191 -0.24 22.02 12.75
N MET A 192 0.98 22.55 12.92
CA MET A 192 2.08 22.37 11.96
C MET A 192 2.55 20.92 11.82
N ARG A 193 2.59 20.16 12.92
CA ARG A 193 3.03 18.75 12.88
C ARG A 193 1.95 17.84 12.31
N VAL A 194 0.68 18.09 12.59
CA VAL A 194 -0.44 17.36 11.96
C VAL A 194 -0.46 17.61 10.45
N ALA A 195 -0.21 18.85 10.01
CA ALA A 195 -0.10 19.15 8.58
C ALA A 195 1.05 18.38 7.91
N LEU A 196 2.19 18.22 8.60
CA LEU A 196 3.32 17.43 8.11
C LEU A 196 2.99 15.94 8.06
N ALA A 197 2.27 15.42 9.07
CA ALA A 197 1.76 14.05 9.07
C ALA A 197 0.85 13.76 7.86
N VAL A 198 -0.05 14.69 7.52
CA VAL A 198 -0.91 14.59 6.31
C VAL A 198 -0.06 14.49 5.04
N LYS A 199 0.99 15.32 4.93
CA LYS A 199 1.90 15.27 3.77
C LYS A 199 2.71 13.98 3.70
N ALA A 200 3.12 13.44 4.85
CA ALA A 200 3.80 12.15 4.91
C ALA A 200 2.90 11.00 4.47
N VAL A 201 1.59 11.03 4.81
CA VAL A 201 0.62 10.05 4.27
C VAL A 201 0.58 10.09 2.74
N ASN A 202 0.53 11.30 2.16
CA ASN A 202 0.53 11.44 0.70
C ASN A 202 1.85 10.96 0.08
N ALA A 203 2.99 11.20 0.75
CA ALA A 203 4.29 10.71 0.30
C ALA A 203 4.36 9.17 0.31
N VAL A 204 3.87 8.53 1.38
CA VAL A 204 3.77 7.07 1.47
C VAL A 204 2.88 6.50 0.37
N ALA A 205 1.70 7.10 0.14
CA ALA A 205 0.79 6.65 -0.92
C ALA A 205 1.40 6.79 -2.32
N LEU A 206 2.22 7.82 -2.55
CA LEU A 206 2.87 8.09 -3.83
C LEU A 206 3.89 7.02 -4.22
N ASN A 207 4.43 6.25 -3.27
CA ASN A 207 5.28 5.09 -3.53
C ASN A 207 4.57 4.06 -4.41
N GLY A 208 3.27 3.82 -4.20
CA GLY A 208 2.43 2.95 -5.01
C GLY A 208 2.66 1.45 -4.82
N SER A 209 3.64 1.02 -4.02
CA SER A 209 3.83 -0.39 -3.70
C SER A 209 2.65 -0.94 -2.88
N SER A 210 2.43 -2.24 -2.97
CA SER A 210 1.40 -2.92 -2.16
C SER A 210 1.57 -2.66 -0.67
N TYR A 211 2.82 -2.68 -0.18
CA TYR A 211 3.14 -2.42 1.22
C TYR A 211 2.81 -0.97 1.64
N ALA A 212 3.20 0.01 0.83
CA ALA A 212 2.92 1.42 1.09
C ALA A 212 1.41 1.71 1.08
N LEU A 213 0.67 1.22 0.08
CA LEU A 213 -0.77 1.42 -0.02
C LEU A 213 -1.54 0.70 1.10
N MET A 214 -1.12 -0.52 1.48
CA MET A 214 -1.67 -1.21 2.64
C MET A 214 -1.41 -0.44 3.94
N THR A 215 -0.22 0.16 4.08
CA THR A 215 0.11 1.00 5.24
C THR A 215 -0.81 2.22 5.31
N VAL A 216 -1.10 2.86 4.17
CA VAL A 216 -2.05 3.97 4.08
C VAL A 216 -3.48 3.52 4.41
N ASP A 217 -3.91 2.32 3.96
CA ASP A 217 -5.20 1.74 4.33
C ASP A 217 -5.32 1.54 5.86
N ASN A 218 -4.27 1.02 6.48
CA ASN A 218 -4.22 0.87 7.93
C ASN A 218 -4.29 2.22 8.67
N ILE A 219 -3.62 3.26 8.15
CA ILE A 219 -3.71 4.63 8.69
C ILE A 219 -5.15 5.15 8.62
N SER A 220 -5.84 4.93 7.50
CA SER A 220 -7.23 5.38 7.28
C SER A 220 -8.21 4.83 8.33
N ARG A 221 -7.92 3.66 8.90
CA ARG A 221 -8.78 2.95 9.87
C ARG A 221 -8.40 3.21 11.32
N LYS A 222 -7.09 3.23 11.64
CA LYS A 222 -6.61 3.15 13.04
C LYS A 222 -6.25 4.47 13.69
N TYR A 223 -5.95 5.51 12.92
CA TYR A 223 -5.41 6.74 13.49
C TYR A 223 -6.51 7.62 14.10
N LYS A 224 -6.21 8.21 15.26
CA LYS A 224 -7.18 9.07 15.97
C LYS A 224 -7.35 10.44 15.30
N SER A 225 -6.30 10.97 14.65
CA SER A 225 -6.36 12.26 13.96
C SER A 225 -7.28 12.19 12.74
N ARG A 226 -8.36 12.96 12.77
CA ARG A 226 -9.33 13.06 11.67
C ARG A 226 -8.69 13.52 10.37
N ALA A 227 -7.78 14.51 10.44
CA ALA A 227 -7.09 15.04 9.27
C ALA A 227 -6.19 13.98 8.59
N VAL A 228 -5.45 13.21 9.40
CA VAL A 228 -4.56 12.12 8.90
C VAL A 228 -5.38 11.00 8.28
N ARG A 229 -6.49 10.59 8.91
CA ARG A 229 -7.40 9.58 8.33
C ARG A 229 -8.02 10.06 7.01
N ALA A 230 -8.50 11.29 6.96
CA ALA A 230 -9.08 11.85 5.73
C ALA A 230 -8.05 11.85 4.59
N ALA A 231 -6.82 12.31 4.85
CA ALA A 231 -5.75 12.28 3.86
C ALA A 231 -5.44 10.85 3.36
N ALA A 232 -5.49 9.86 4.24
CA ALA A 232 -5.27 8.46 3.85
C ALA A 232 -6.43 7.93 2.98
N VAL A 233 -7.67 8.26 3.32
CA VAL A 233 -8.84 7.90 2.48
C VAL A 233 -8.75 8.53 1.10
N ASP A 234 -8.44 9.83 1.02
CA ASP A 234 -8.30 10.55 -0.24
C ASP A 234 -7.16 9.99 -1.10
N ALA A 235 -6.02 9.67 -0.47
CA ALA A 235 -4.86 9.08 -1.17
C ALA A 235 -5.18 7.69 -1.75
N LEU A 236 -5.88 6.83 -1.00
CA LEU A 236 -6.32 5.52 -1.49
C LEU A 236 -7.37 5.63 -2.60
N ALA A 237 -8.32 6.56 -2.48
CA ALA A 237 -9.31 6.80 -3.53
C ALA A 237 -8.65 7.25 -4.84
N ASN A 238 -7.63 8.12 -4.76
CA ASN A 238 -6.85 8.53 -5.91
C ASN A 238 -6.06 7.37 -6.53
N ALA A 239 -5.41 6.54 -5.70
CA ALA A 239 -4.69 5.36 -6.18
C ALA A 239 -5.64 4.34 -6.85
N ALA A 240 -6.80 4.07 -6.25
CA ALA A 240 -7.82 3.19 -6.81
C ALA A 240 -8.32 3.72 -8.17
N LYS A 241 -8.65 5.03 -8.25
CA LYS A 241 -9.08 5.68 -9.49
C LYS A 241 -8.05 5.56 -10.61
N GLN A 242 -6.76 5.77 -10.30
CA GLN A 242 -5.67 5.63 -11.27
C GLN A 242 -5.55 4.20 -11.82
N LEU A 243 -5.89 3.20 -11.01
CA LEU A 243 -5.87 1.79 -11.37
C LEU A 243 -7.20 1.27 -11.95
N GLY A 244 -8.24 2.11 -12.04
CA GLY A 244 -9.58 1.71 -12.49
C GLY A 244 -10.30 0.76 -11.52
N LEU A 245 -9.97 0.83 -10.22
CA LEU A 245 -10.49 -0.04 -9.17
C LEU A 245 -11.37 0.74 -8.18
N THR A 246 -12.24 0.02 -7.48
CA THR A 246 -12.82 0.51 -6.22
C THR A 246 -11.76 0.48 -5.10
N THR A 247 -11.97 1.23 -4.04
CA THR A 247 -11.07 1.20 -2.86
C THR A 247 -11.04 -0.17 -2.17
N GLN A 248 -12.12 -0.93 -2.28
CA GLN A 248 -12.19 -2.29 -1.73
C GLN A 248 -11.39 -3.29 -2.57
N GLU A 249 -11.48 -3.22 -3.89
CA GLU A 249 -10.68 -4.02 -4.81
C GLU A 249 -9.19 -3.67 -4.70
N LEU A 250 -8.87 -2.38 -4.55
CA LEU A 250 -7.50 -1.97 -4.26
C LEU A 250 -7.00 -2.63 -2.98
N ALA A 251 -7.78 -2.59 -1.90
CA ALA A 251 -7.40 -3.19 -0.63
C ALA A 251 -7.17 -4.71 -0.70
N ASP A 252 -7.83 -5.41 -1.63
CA ASP A 252 -7.56 -6.83 -1.90
C ASP A 252 -6.23 -7.02 -2.65
N LYS A 253 -5.97 -6.19 -3.65
CA LYS A 253 -4.78 -6.30 -4.51
C LYS A 253 -3.48 -5.90 -3.84
N ILE A 254 -3.54 -5.02 -2.83
CA ILE A 254 -2.35 -4.49 -2.17
C ILE A 254 -1.82 -5.33 -1.01
N VAL A 255 -2.39 -6.52 -0.76
CA VAL A 255 -1.85 -7.41 0.28
C VAL A 255 -0.51 -7.97 -0.18
N PRO A 256 0.61 -7.62 0.47
CA PRO A 256 1.92 -8.09 0.05
C PRO A 256 2.09 -9.58 0.37
N ASP A 257 2.81 -10.29 -0.51
CA ASP A 257 3.14 -11.70 -0.34
C ASP A 257 4.32 -11.97 0.61
N MET A 258 4.99 -10.92 1.07
CA MET A 258 6.21 -10.98 1.92
C MET A 258 7.40 -11.70 1.27
N GLY A 259 7.37 -11.89 -0.05
CA GLY A 259 8.37 -12.66 -0.80
C GLY A 259 8.28 -14.17 -0.59
N PHE A 260 7.17 -14.68 -0.07
CA PHE A 260 6.88 -16.12 -0.06
C PHE A 260 6.42 -16.55 -1.45
N ASP A 261 6.84 -17.73 -1.86
CA ASP A 261 6.41 -18.37 -3.10
C ASP A 261 5.08 -19.14 -2.93
N GLU A 262 4.64 -19.79 -3.99
CA GLU A 262 3.42 -20.62 -3.99
C GLU A 262 3.48 -21.82 -3.04
N LYS A 263 4.68 -22.20 -2.58
CA LYS A 263 4.91 -23.25 -1.58
C LYS A 263 5.00 -22.70 -0.15
N MET A 264 4.58 -21.45 0.05
CA MET A 264 4.69 -20.74 1.32
C MET A 264 6.14 -20.62 1.83
N CYS A 265 7.14 -20.65 0.94
CA CYS A 265 8.56 -20.65 1.27
C CYS A 265 9.24 -19.37 0.80
N ARG A 266 10.13 -18.85 1.63
CA ARG A 266 11.09 -17.79 1.27
C ARG A 266 12.49 -18.21 1.68
N THR A 267 13.45 -18.13 0.74
CA THR A 267 14.85 -18.53 0.98
C THR A 267 15.72 -17.33 1.34
N PHE A 268 16.54 -17.50 2.37
CA PHE A 268 17.56 -16.53 2.81
C PHE A 268 18.95 -17.13 2.57
N ASP A 269 19.72 -16.52 1.66
CA ASP A 269 21.01 -17.04 1.19
C ASP A 269 22.17 -16.38 1.94
N PHE A 270 23.02 -17.19 2.56
CA PHE A 270 24.24 -16.76 3.24
C PHE A 270 25.50 -17.12 2.43
N GLY A 271 25.36 -17.52 1.17
CA GLY A 271 26.44 -18.00 0.31
C GLY A 271 26.71 -19.48 0.51
N SER A 272 27.40 -19.85 1.58
CA SER A 272 27.69 -21.25 1.91
C SER A 272 26.48 -22.02 2.45
N ARG A 273 25.51 -21.33 3.03
CA ARG A 273 24.28 -21.89 3.62
C ARG A 273 23.05 -21.17 3.10
N LYS A 274 21.95 -21.91 2.98
CA LYS A 274 20.63 -21.37 2.63
C LYS A 274 19.63 -21.79 3.69
N PHE A 275 18.77 -20.85 4.05
CA PHE A 275 17.75 -21.08 5.06
C PHE A 275 16.38 -20.90 4.39
N SER A 276 15.56 -21.94 4.47
CA SER A 276 14.17 -21.92 4.00
C SER A 276 13.26 -21.51 5.15
N VAL A 277 12.47 -20.48 4.95
CA VAL A 277 11.49 -20.00 5.92
C VAL A 277 10.11 -20.29 5.35
N TYR A 278 9.33 -21.08 6.07
CA TYR A 278 7.98 -21.47 5.69
C TYR A 278 6.96 -20.71 6.53
N LEU A 279 5.94 -20.20 5.86
CA LEU A 279 4.77 -19.63 6.52
C LEU A 279 3.84 -20.77 6.95
N THR A 280 3.37 -20.74 8.21
CA THR A 280 2.47 -21.77 8.74
C THR A 280 0.99 -21.30 8.67
N PRO A 281 0.01 -22.24 8.67
CA PRO A 281 -1.42 -21.89 8.73
C PRO A 281 -1.79 -21.01 9.92
N GLN A 282 -1.01 -21.06 11.02
CA GLN A 282 -1.20 -20.22 12.20
C GLN A 282 -0.64 -18.79 12.05
N LEU A 283 -0.21 -18.41 10.83
CA LEU A 283 0.41 -17.11 10.53
C LEU A 283 1.72 -16.88 11.30
N ASP A 284 2.46 -17.95 11.57
CA ASP A 284 3.82 -17.94 12.13
C ASP A 284 4.81 -18.48 11.09
N ILE A 285 6.08 -18.52 11.43
CA ILE A 285 7.14 -18.99 10.53
C ILE A 285 7.94 -20.13 11.15
N GLU A 286 8.33 -21.07 10.30
CA GLU A 286 9.29 -22.12 10.60
C GLU A 286 10.54 -21.97 9.75
N ILE A 287 11.71 -22.18 10.34
CA ILE A 287 13.00 -21.96 9.70
C ILE A 287 13.74 -23.29 9.60
N PHE A 288 14.29 -23.57 8.42
CA PHE A 288 15.01 -24.81 8.14
C PHE A 288 16.36 -24.53 7.49
N GLU A 289 17.36 -25.35 7.84
CA GLU A 289 18.62 -25.51 7.12
C GLU A 289 18.64 -26.94 6.55
N GLY A 290 18.34 -27.09 5.27
CA GLY A 290 18.01 -28.41 4.70
C GLY A 290 16.78 -29.01 5.41
N GLU A 291 16.93 -30.19 6.00
CA GLU A 291 15.86 -30.87 6.75
C GLU A 291 15.82 -30.48 8.24
N LYS A 292 16.82 -29.73 8.72
CA LYS A 292 16.93 -29.39 10.11
C LYS A 292 16.14 -28.16 10.46
N LYS A 293 15.12 -28.30 11.33
CA LYS A 293 14.36 -27.18 11.89
C LYS A 293 15.20 -26.37 12.88
N LEU A 294 15.19 -25.06 12.73
CA LEU A 294 15.90 -24.10 13.57
C LEU A 294 14.92 -23.23 14.35
N LYS A 295 15.33 -22.83 15.55
CA LYS A 295 14.54 -21.93 16.39
C LYS A 295 14.56 -20.48 15.89
N ASN A 296 15.69 -20.04 15.34
CA ASN A 296 15.91 -18.69 14.81
C ASN A 296 16.86 -18.76 13.63
N LEU A 297 16.85 -17.72 12.77
CA LEU A 297 17.86 -17.54 11.74
C LEU A 297 19.24 -17.41 12.40
N PRO A 298 20.23 -18.25 12.05
CA PRO A 298 21.55 -18.25 12.68
C PRO A 298 22.31 -16.96 12.37
N LYS A 299 23.29 -16.66 13.21
CA LYS A 299 24.29 -15.62 12.90
C LYS A 299 25.22 -16.13 11.78
N ARG A 300 25.85 -15.17 11.09
CA ARG A 300 26.87 -15.45 10.06
C ARG A 300 27.95 -16.39 10.62
N GLY A 301 28.21 -17.45 9.90
CA GLY A 301 29.34 -18.36 10.14
C GLY A 301 30.64 -17.91 9.44
N VAL A 302 31.74 -18.59 9.74
CA VAL A 302 33.07 -18.26 9.17
C VAL A 302 33.13 -18.45 7.67
N ASN A 303 32.38 -19.42 7.14
CA ASN A 303 32.36 -19.77 5.72
C ASN A 303 31.29 -19.05 4.90
N ASP A 304 30.43 -18.24 5.57
CA ASP A 304 29.38 -17.51 4.89
C ASP A 304 29.93 -16.26 4.18
N ASP A 305 29.30 -15.90 3.07
CA ASP A 305 29.57 -14.63 2.41
C ASP A 305 29.12 -13.47 3.31
N PRO A 306 30.00 -12.53 3.66
CA PRO A 306 29.66 -11.44 4.58
C PRO A 306 28.51 -10.56 4.08
N ALA A 307 28.51 -10.20 2.81
CA ALA A 307 27.52 -9.28 2.22
C ALA A 307 26.15 -9.96 2.09
N LEU A 308 26.14 -11.20 1.58
CA LEU A 308 24.91 -11.98 1.47
C LEU A 308 24.27 -12.27 2.84
N ALA A 309 25.09 -12.66 3.83
CA ALA A 309 24.58 -12.97 5.16
C ALA A 309 24.04 -11.73 5.88
N GLU A 310 24.68 -10.56 5.71
CA GLU A 310 24.20 -9.29 6.28
C GLU A 310 22.87 -8.87 5.64
N LYS A 311 22.80 -8.89 4.32
CA LYS A 311 21.57 -8.59 3.58
C LYS A 311 20.44 -9.55 3.97
N ALA A 312 20.65 -10.85 3.94
CA ALA A 312 19.65 -11.86 4.29
C ALA A 312 19.17 -11.72 5.75
N THR A 313 20.06 -11.33 6.67
CA THR A 313 19.69 -11.09 8.07
C THR A 313 18.85 -9.83 8.21
N ALA A 314 19.16 -8.76 7.49
CA ALA A 314 18.37 -7.54 7.44
C ALA A 314 16.99 -7.79 6.84
N ASP A 315 16.92 -8.44 5.67
CA ASP A 315 15.70 -8.80 4.96
C ASP A 315 14.77 -9.69 5.82
N PHE A 316 15.34 -10.65 6.54
CA PHE A 316 14.58 -11.51 7.45
C PHE A 316 13.97 -10.71 8.62
N LYS A 317 14.74 -9.82 9.21
CA LYS A 317 14.28 -8.95 10.32
C LYS A 317 13.13 -8.04 9.83
N GLU A 318 13.29 -7.45 8.65
CA GLU A 318 12.29 -6.58 8.06
C GLU A 318 11.03 -7.37 7.70
N MET A 319 11.14 -8.52 7.04
CA MET A 319 10.03 -9.42 6.75
C MET A 319 9.21 -9.74 8.01
N LYS A 320 9.86 -10.10 9.13
CA LYS A 320 9.15 -10.37 10.40
C LYS A 320 8.39 -9.16 10.93
N LYS A 321 8.98 -7.97 10.82
CA LYS A 321 8.34 -6.71 11.25
C LYS A 321 7.12 -6.42 10.40
N GLN A 322 7.24 -6.55 9.08
CA GLN A 322 6.17 -6.36 8.11
C GLN A 322 5.05 -7.36 8.31
N MET A 323 5.36 -8.66 8.40
CA MET A 323 4.36 -9.71 8.66
C MET A 323 3.47 -9.37 9.86
N LYS A 324 4.07 -8.98 10.99
CA LYS A 324 3.29 -8.60 12.18
C LYS A 324 2.31 -7.46 11.89
N THR A 325 2.73 -6.48 11.11
CA THR A 325 1.91 -5.33 10.73
C THR A 325 0.79 -5.75 9.78
N VAL A 326 1.12 -6.52 8.74
CA VAL A 326 0.18 -6.99 7.72
C VAL A 326 -0.87 -7.91 8.34
N ILE A 327 -0.45 -8.91 9.10
CA ILE A 327 -1.35 -9.85 9.81
C ILE A 327 -2.35 -9.07 10.67
N GLY A 328 -1.86 -8.12 11.48
CA GLY A 328 -2.73 -7.29 12.32
C GLY A 328 -3.73 -6.44 11.51
N ALA A 329 -3.31 -5.91 10.36
CA ALA A 329 -4.17 -5.13 9.47
C ALA A 329 -5.23 -6.01 8.79
N GLN A 330 -4.84 -7.16 8.25
CA GLN A 330 -5.76 -8.07 7.56
C GLN A 330 -6.76 -8.72 8.52
N LYS A 331 -6.33 -9.10 9.73
CA LYS A 331 -7.23 -9.59 10.78
C LYS A 331 -8.37 -8.61 11.03
N GLN A 332 -8.08 -7.34 11.26
CA GLN A 332 -9.10 -6.31 11.49
C GLN A 332 -9.96 -6.05 10.25
N ARG A 333 -9.34 -6.08 9.07
CA ARG A 333 -10.05 -5.87 7.82
C ARG A 333 -11.07 -6.97 7.57
N LEU A 334 -10.69 -8.25 7.74
CA LEU A 334 -11.60 -9.39 7.56
C LEU A 334 -12.70 -9.41 8.61
N GLU A 335 -12.39 -9.08 9.86
CA GLU A 335 -13.43 -8.93 10.90
C GLU A 335 -14.43 -7.82 10.56
N TYR A 336 -13.96 -6.71 9.98
CA TYR A 336 -14.83 -5.63 9.50
C TYR A 336 -15.66 -6.04 8.28
N VAL A 337 -15.05 -6.78 7.34
CA VAL A 337 -15.75 -7.35 6.17
C VAL A 337 -16.86 -8.30 6.56
N LEU A 338 -16.65 -9.13 7.59
CA LEU A 338 -17.70 -9.99 8.14
C LEU A 338 -18.93 -9.20 8.58
N MET A 339 -18.74 -8.01 9.16
CA MET A 339 -19.84 -7.13 9.58
C MET A 339 -20.52 -6.39 8.42
N LEU A 340 -19.81 -6.18 7.32
CA LEU A 340 -20.31 -5.45 6.13
C LEU A 340 -21.02 -6.36 5.13
N ASP A 341 -21.08 -7.66 5.38
CA ASP A 341 -21.67 -8.65 4.46
C ASP A 341 -21.07 -8.57 3.03
N ARG A 342 -19.75 -8.35 2.92
CA ARG A 342 -19.07 -8.26 1.64
C ARG A 342 -18.93 -9.63 0.99
N LYS A 343 -19.17 -9.67 -0.32
CA LYS A 343 -18.97 -10.86 -1.16
C LYS A 343 -17.90 -10.57 -2.23
N TRP A 344 -17.23 -11.63 -2.67
CA TRP A 344 -16.29 -11.66 -3.79
C TRP A 344 -16.83 -12.56 -4.89
N SER A 345 -16.51 -12.30 -6.15
CA SER A 345 -16.60 -13.32 -7.18
C SER A 345 -15.64 -14.48 -6.85
N ALA A 346 -15.94 -15.68 -7.33
CA ALA A 346 -15.06 -16.84 -7.13
C ALA A 346 -13.63 -16.57 -7.65
N GLU A 347 -13.50 -15.87 -8.78
CA GLU A 347 -12.22 -15.45 -9.34
C GLU A 347 -11.45 -14.51 -8.40
N ALA A 348 -12.10 -13.44 -7.93
CA ALA A 348 -11.48 -12.47 -7.01
C ALA A 348 -11.11 -13.12 -5.68
N TRP A 349 -11.96 -14.02 -5.17
CA TRP A 349 -11.69 -14.77 -3.95
C TRP A 349 -10.46 -15.68 -4.11
N LYS A 350 -10.40 -16.46 -5.20
CA LYS A 350 -9.24 -17.31 -5.50
C LYS A 350 -7.96 -16.49 -5.67
N ALA A 351 -8.04 -15.36 -6.37
CA ALA A 351 -6.89 -14.48 -6.56
C ALA A 351 -6.33 -13.93 -5.24
N LEU A 352 -7.20 -13.60 -4.28
CA LEU A 352 -6.80 -13.09 -2.98
C LEU A 352 -6.42 -14.20 -2.00
N PHE A 353 -7.28 -15.20 -1.83
CA PHE A 353 -7.20 -16.15 -0.73
C PHE A 353 -6.51 -17.49 -1.09
N VAL A 354 -6.37 -17.80 -2.37
CA VAL A 354 -5.62 -19.00 -2.80
C VAL A 354 -4.22 -18.62 -3.24
N LYS A 355 -4.06 -17.55 -4.03
CA LYS A 355 -2.77 -17.20 -4.63
C LYS A 355 -1.85 -16.37 -3.73
N ASN A 356 -2.40 -15.55 -2.83
CA ASN A 356 -1.57 -14.78 -1.90
C ASN A 356 -1.20 -15.63 -0.68
N PRO A 357 0.10 -15.91 -0.40
CA PRO A 357 0.53 -16.80 0.67
C PRO A 357 -0.01 -16.43 2.05
N LEU A 358 -0.01 -15.14 2.38
CA LEU A 358 -0.48 -14.68 3.68
C LEU A 358 -1.99 -14.82 3.82
N MET A 359 -2.74 -14.47 2.76
CA MET A 359 -4.20 -14.57 2.77
C MET A 359 -4.68 -16.02 2.68
N HIS A 360 -3.91 -16.92 2.11
CA HIS A 360 -4.13 -18.35 2.12
C HIS A 360 -4.20 -18.89 3.55
N CYS A 361 -3.25 -18.50 4.42
CA CYS A 361 -3.30 -18.88 5.83
C CYS A 361 -4.54 -18.32 6.56
N PHE A 362 -4.99 -17.12 6.21
CA PHE A 362 -6.26 -16.61 6.72
C PHE A 362 -7.44 -17.43 6.24
N ALA A 363 -7.44 -17.83 4.97
CA ALA A 363 -8.54 -18.55 4.36
C ALA A 363 -8.78 -19.93 5.01
N ILE A 364 -7.71 -20.64 5.33
CA ILE A 364 -7.77 -21.97 5.99
C ILE A 364 -8.43 -21.89 7.38
N GLY A 365 -8.19 -20.79 8.10
CA GLY A 365 -8.72 -20.61 9.47
C GLY A 365 -10.16 -20.08 9.53
N LEU A 366 -10.83 -19.85 8.39
CA LEU A 366 -12.13 -19.20 8.35
C LEU A 366 -13.18 -20.07 7.66
N ILE A 367 -14.45 -19.88 8.06
CA ILE A 367 -15.59 -20.51 7.42
C ILE A 367 -16.18 -19.55 6.39
N TRP A 368 -16.31 -20.04 5.18
CA TRP A 368 -16.76 -19.33 4.00
C TRP A 368 -18.15 -19.77 3.60
N GLY A 369 -18.87 -18.92 2.90
CA GLY A 369 -20.20 -19.21 2.38
C GLY A 369 -20.28 -18.98 0.88
N ILE A 370 -21.04 -19.83 0.21
CA ILE A 370 -21.51 -19.62 -1.15
C ILE A 370 -22.89 -18.94 -1.06
N TYR A 371 -23.01 -17.82 -1.78
CA TYR A 371 -24.23 -17.00 -1.75
C TYR A 371 -24.92 -16.97 -3.09
N GLU A 372 -26.23 -17.13 -3.09
CA GLU A 372 -27.11 -16.97 -4.25
C GLU A 372 -28.21 -15.97 -3.89
N ASN A 373 -28.42 -14.96 -4.73
CA ASN A 373 -29.41 -13.91 -4.51
C ASN A 373 -29.31 -13.21 -3.13
N GLY A 374 -28.10 -13.14 -2.57
CA GLY A 374 -27.84 -12.52 -1.28
C GLY A 374 -28.05 -13.43 -0.07
N TYR A 375 -28.46 -14.70 -0.26
CA TYR A 375 -28.68 -15.67 0.81
C TYR A 375 -27.59 -16.73 0.83
N LEU A 376 -27.20 -17.16 2.03
CA LEU A 376 -26.28 -18.28 2.21
C LEU A 376 -26.93 -19.56 1.69
N LYS A 377 -26.26 -20.21 0.70
CA LYS A 377 -26.69 -21.48 0.13
C LYS A 377 -26.04 -22.65 0.85
N THR A 378 -24.74 -22.57 1.06
CA THR A 378 -23.94 -23.55 1.79
C THR A 378 -22.71 -22.89 2.36
N SER A 379 -22.22 -23.42 3.46
CA SER A 379 -20.94 -22.99 4.05
C SER A 379 -19.86 -24.01 3.76
N PHE A 380 -18.60 -23.56 3.73
CA PHE A 380 -17.46 -24.40 3.42
C PHE A 380 -16.20 -23.94 4.14
N ARG A 381 -15.23 -24.84 4.23
CA ARG A 381 -13.87 -24.59 4.65
C ARG A 381 -12.91 -24.82 3.49
N TYR A 382 -11.88 -23.96 3.42
CA TYR A 382 -10.76 -24.11 2.51
C TYR A 382 -9.62 -24.82 3.24
N LEU A 383 -9.07 -25.89 2.66
CA LEU A 383 -8.05 -26.74 3.24
C LEU A 383 -6.66 -26.33 2.72
N ASP A 384 -5.61 -26.73 3.42
CA ASP A 384 -4.22 -26.43 3.08
C ASP A 384 -3.73 -27.18 1.82
N ASP A 385 -4.38 -28.27 1.44
CA ASP A 385 -4.14 -29.00 0.19
C ASP A 385 -4.83 -28.37 -1.03
N GLY A 386 -5.63 -27.31 -0.82
CA GLY A 386 -6.34 -26.58 -1.87
C GLY A 386 -7.77 -27.08 -2.13
N SER A 387 -8.24 -28.11 -1.43
CA SER A 387 -9.61 -28.62 -1.53
C SER A 387 -10.61 -27.82 -0.69
N PHE A 388 -11.89 -28.08 -0.88
CA PHE A 388 -12.99 -27.42 -0.15
C PHE A 388 -13.93 -28.46 0.40
N THR A 389 -14.33 -28.32 1.67
CA THR A 389 -15.26 -29.24 2.33
C THR A 389 -16.41 -28.50 2.99
N ASN A 390 -17.57 -29.15 3.09
CA ASN A 390 -18.69 -28.68 3.89
C ASN A 390 -18.53 -29.09 5.37
N SER A 391 -19.55 -28.82 6.20
CA SER A 391 -19.52 -29.15 7.63
C SER A 391 -19.56 -30.66 7.93
N ASP A 392 -19.86 -31.49 6.95
CA ASP A 392 -19.91 -32.94 7.03
C ASP A 392 -18.68 -33.64 6.44
N ASP A 393 -17.62 -32.84 6.15
CA ASP A 393 -16.37 -33.23 5.47
C ASP A 393 -16.56 -33.74 4.02
N ASP A 394 -17.71 -33.49 3.40
CA ASP A 394 -17.91 -33.79 1.98
C ASP A 394 -17.18 -32.75 1.12
N GLU A 395 -16.50 -33.20 0.08
CA GLU A 395 -15.83 -32.32 -0.88
C GLU A 395 -16.85 -31.53 -1.70
N ILE A 396 -16.56 -30.24 -1.90
CA ILE A 396 -17.37 -29.35 -2.73
C ILE A 396 -16.54 -28.69 -3.82
N GLU A 397 -17.17 -28.34 -4.93
CA GLU A 397 -16.54 -27.60 -6.02
C GLU A 397 -17.05 -26.16 -6.08
N LEU A 398 -16.14 -25.23 -6.31
CA LEU A 398 -16.46 -23.80 -6.50
C LEU A 398 -16.61 -23.50 -8.00
N SER A 399 -17.80 -23.16 -8.45
CA SER A 399 -18.01 -22.67 -9.82
C SER A 399 -17.70 -21.18 -9.95
N GLU A 400 -17.37 -20.73 -11.16
CA GLU A 400 -16.98 -19.34 -11.44
C GLU A 400 -18.08 -18.30 -11.22
N VAL A 401 -19.35 -18.72 -11.29
CA VAL A 401 -20.50 -17.82 -11.16
C VAL A 401 -20.94 -17.56 -9.70
N MET A 402 -20.28 -18.21 -8.74
CA MET A 402 -20.63 -18.10 -7.32
C MET A 402 -20.11 -16.81 -6.70
N GLN A 403 -20.85 -16.30 -5.73
CA GLN A 403 -20.39 -15.28 -4.79
C GLN A 403 -19.96 -15.93 -3.49
N ILE A 404 -18.77 -15.55 -3.00
CA ILE A 404 -18.16 -16.11 -1.79
C ILE A 404 -18.03 -15.00 -0.75
N GLY A 405 -18.41 -15.27 0.49
CA GLY A 405 -18.30 -14.33 1.60
C GLY A 405 -17.90 -15.03 2.90
N LEU A 406 -17.55 -14.26 3.91
CA LEU A 406 -17.36 -14.77 5.26
C LEU A 406 -18.73 -15.06 5.88
N VAL A 407 -18.90 -16.27 6.41
CA VAL A 407 -20.16 -16.65 7.09
C VAL A 407 -20.26 -15.95 8.44
N HIS A 408 -21.34 -15.21 8.63
CA HIS A 408 -21.67 -14.68 9.95
C HIS A 408 -22.44 -15.75 10.76
N PRO A 409 -22.18 -15.95 12.07
CA PRO A 409 -22.85 -16.99 12.85
C PRO A 409 -24.40 -16.89 12.88
N LEU A 410 -24.95 -15.72 12.58
CA LEU A 410 -26.42 -15.53 12.47
C LEU A 410 -27.02 -16.15 11.21
N GLU A 411 -26.22 -16.48 10.21
CA GLU A 411 -26.65 -17.09 8.95
C GLU A 411 -26.72 -18.62 9.03
N LEU A 412 -26.05 -19.19 10.04
CA LEU A 412 -26.06 -20.64 10.30
C LEU A 412 -27.22 -21.04 11.21
N THR A 413 -27.70 -22.24 10.99
CA THR A 413 -28.51 -22.93 12.00
C THR A 413 -27.65 -23.32 13.20
N GLU A 414 -28.26 -23.58 14.36
CA GLU A 414 -27.48 -24.03 15.53
C GLU A 414 -26.75 -25.36 15.26
N HIS A 415 -27.35 -26.25 14.49
CA HIS A 415 -26.76 -27.55 14.11
C HIS A 415 -25.52 -27.34 13.22
N GLU A 416 -25.60 -26.50 12.16
CA GLU A 416 -24.47 -26.22 11.30
C GLU A 416 -23.32 -25.52 12.06
N LYS A 417 -23.67 -24.63 12.98
CA LYS A 417 -22.69 -23.95 13.83
C LYS A 417 -21.99 -24.93 14.77
N GLU A 418 -22.71 -25.87 15.37
CA GLU A 418 -22.14 -26.92 16.23
C GLU A 418 -21.23 -27.84 15.43
N ALA A 419 -21.64 -28.29 14.24
CA ALA A 419 -20.82 -29.12 13.35
C ALA A 419 -19.49 -28.39 12.95
N TRP A 420 -19.57 -27.11 12.60
CA TRP A 420 -18.35 -26.35 12.32
C TRP A 420 -17.45 -26.16 13.53
N LEU A 421 -18.00 -25.96 14.72
CA LEU A 421 -17.21 -25.82 15.94
C LEU A 421 -16.52 -27.14 16.30
N GLU A 422 -17.22 -28.29 16.13
CA GLU A 422 -16.62 -29.61 16.30
C GLU A 422 -15.49 -29.86 15.32
N GLN A 423 -15.70 -29.56 14.04
CA GLN A 423 -14.68 -29.72 13.00
C GLN A 423 -13.44 -28.82 13.26
N LEU A 424 -13.63 -27.56 13.69
CA LEU A 424 -12.52 -26.68 14.06
C LEU A 424 -11.71 -27.22 15.24
N ASP A 425 -12.38 -27.85 16.23
CA ASP A 425 -11.72 -28.43 17.39
C ASP A 425 -11.03 -29.76 17.03
N ASP A 426 -11.64 -30.62 16.20
CA ASP A 426 -11.06 -31.89 15.76
C ASP A 426 -9.78 -31.73 14.91
N TYR A 427 -9.71 -30.66 14.10
CA TYR A 427 -8.56 -30.35 13.27
C TYR A 427 -7.59 -29.34 13.92
N ASP A 428 -7.76 -29.02 15.20
CA ASP A 428 -6.92 -28.04 15.92
C ASP A 428 -6.82 -26.67 15.22
N ILE A 429 -7.88 -26.21 14.56
CA ILE A 429 -7.90 -24.96 13.81
C ILE A 429 -8.17 -23.77 14.72
N ILE A 430 -7.20 -22.88 14.80
CA ILE A 430 -7.32 -21.60 15.51
C ILE A 430 -7.77 -20.52 14.53
N GLN A 431 -9.00 -20.04 14.70
CA GLN A 431 -9.50 -18.92 13.87
C GLN A 431 -8.67 -17.65 14.09
N PRO A 432 -8.32 -16.90 13.02
CA PRO A 432 -7.54 -15.67 13.14
C PRO A 432 -8.24 -14.57 13.94
N PHE A 433 -9.57 -14.63 14.03
CA PHE A 433 -10.41 -13.82 14.93
C PHE A 433 -11.68 -14.64 15.29
N ASP A 434 -12.40 -14.22 16.32
CA ASP A 434 -13.65 -14.88 16.74
C ASP A 434 -14.73 -14.74 15.66
N GLN A 435 -14.77 -15.67 14.71
CA GLN A 435 -15.82 -15.73 13.70
C GLN A 435 -17.04 -16.47 14.26
N LEU A 436 -16.92 -17.77 14.56
CA LEU A 436 -18.04 -18.58 14.99
C LEU A 436 -18.32 -18.47 16.51
N ARG A 437 -17.31 -18.27 17.33
CA ARG A 437 -17.43 -18.16 18.79
C ARG A 437 -17.78 -16.76 19.27
N ARG A 438 -17.95 -15.81 18.34
CA ARG A 438 -18.32 -14.43 18.70
C ARG A 438 -19.71 -14.35 19.31
N LYS A 439 -19.85 -13.44 20.26
CA LYS A 439 -21.15 -13.13 20.85
C LYS A 439 -22.03 -12.45 19.81
N VAL A 440 -23.18 -13.05 19.54
CA VAL A 440 -24.19 -12.52 18.61
C VAL A 440 -25.46 -12.17 19.36
N TYR A 441 -26.18 -11.18 18.80
CA TYR A 441 -27.45 -10.72 19.38
C TYR A 441 -28.53 -10.79 18.30
N LYS A 442 -29.57 -11.57 18.56
CA LYS A 442 -30.77 -11.63 17.71
C LYS A 442 -31.84 -10.73 18.31
N VAL A 443 -32.49 -9.93 17.48
CA VAL A 443 -33.70 -9.21 17.89
C VAL A 443 -34.83 -10.24 18.09
N ALA A 444 -35.40 -10.29 19.28
CA ALA A 444 -36.49 -11.19 19.53
C ALA A 444 -37.71 -10.84 18.66
N GLU A 445 -38.53 -11.83 18.27
CA GLU A 445 -39.74 -11.60 17.46
C GLU A 445 -40.66 -10.56 18.10
N SER A 446 -40.76 -10.59 19.45
CA SER A 446 -41.54 -9.63 20.25
C SER A 446 -41.02 -8.19 20.14
N ASP A 447 -39.77 -7.97 19.68
CA ASP A 447 -39.13 -6.70 19.64
C ASP A 447 -38.98 -6.14 18.21
N LYS A 448 -39.30 -6.91 17.18
CA LYS A 448 -39.19 -6.51 15.77
C LYS A 448 -39.99 -5.25 15.41
N ASN A 449 -41.10 -5.00 16.09
CA ASN A 449 -41.94 -3.83 15.85
C ASN A 449 -41.75 -2.73 16.92
N LYS A 450 -40.76 -2.85 17.82
CA LYS A 450 -40.47 -1.86 18.83
C LYS A 450 -39.45 -0.84 18.32
N THR A 451 -39.57 0.40 18.79
CA THR A 451 -38.64 1.50 18.46
C THR A 451 -37.35 1.46 19.30
N ALA A 452 -37.27 0.56 20.29
CA ALA A 452 -36.09 0.40 21.15
C ALA A 452 -35.82 -1.09 21.40
N CYS A 453 -34.56 -1.47 21.42
CA CYS A 453 -34.11 -2.83 21.74
C CYS A 453 -33.78 -2.91 23.23
N GLU A 454 -34.62 -3.65 24.00
CA GLU A 454 -34.49 -3.76 25.45
C GLU A 454 -33.26 -4.60 25.89
N ILE A 455 -32.73 -5.45 24.99
CA ILE A 455 -31.56 -6.30 25.25
C ILE A 455 -30.33 -5.48 25.70
N PHE A 456 -30.25 -4.24 25.22
CA PHE A 456 -29.11 -3.35 25.53
C PHE A 456 -29.41 -2.32 26.62
N LYS A 457 -30.61 -2.37 27.22
CA LYS A 457 -30.97 -1.49 28.30
C LYS A 457 -30.10 -1.79 29.52
N ASN A 458 -29.44 -0.77 30.04
CA ASN A 458 -28.48 -0.85 31.15
C ASN A 458 -27.17 -1.62 30.84
N THR A 459 -26.81 -1.80 29.56
CA THR A 459 -25.51 -2.36 29.19
C THR A 459 -24.47 -1.24 29.21
N GLU A 460 -23.46 -1.35 30.06
CA GLU A 460 -22.30 -0.46 30.03
C GLU A 460 -21.32 -0.89 28.95
N ILE A 461 -21.02 0.00 28.02
CA ILE A 461 -20.00 -0.18 27.01
C ILE A 461 -18.87 0.79 27.32
N THR A 462 -17.65 0.27 27.46
CA THR A 462 -16.49 1.16 27.69
C THR A 462 -16.22 2.02 26.46
N ASN A 463 -15.79 3.27 26.67
CA ASN A 463 -15.40 4.17 25.58
C ASN A 463 -14.35 3.54 24.65
N THR A 464 -13.49 2.69 25.18
CA THR A 464 -12.48 1.97 24.42
C THR A 464 -13.11 0.99 23.43
N THR A 465 -14.18 0.30 23.82
CA THR A 465 -14.94 -0.62 22.96
C THR A 465 -15.66 0.13 21.84
N LEU A 466 -16.22 1.32 22.13
CA LEU A 466 -16.92 2.15 21.13
C LEU A 466 -15.97 2.79 20.12
N VAL A 467 -14.74 3.10 20.52
CA VAL A 467 -13.75 3.78 19.66
C VAL A 467 -12.99 2.79 18.78
N ASN A 468 -12.88 1.53 19.18
CA ASN A 468 -12.11 0.49 18.48
C ASN A 468 -12.97 -0.42 17.58
N ARG A 469 -14.25 -0.12 17.41
CA ARG A 469 -15.17 -0.83 16.50
C ARG A 469 -15.74 0.06 15.42
#